data_69bd447aca5507c3078087d66d661224
#
_entry.id   69bd447aca5507c3078087d66d661224
#
_cell.length_a   1.000
_cell.length_b   1.000
_cell.length_c   1.000
_cell.angle_alpha   90.00
_cell.angle_beta   90.00
_cell.angle_gamma   90.00
#
_symmetry.space_group_name_H-M   'P 1'
#
loop_
_entity.id
_entity.type
_entity.pdbx_description
1 polymer ?
#
loop_
_entity_poly.entity_id
_entity_poly.type
_entity_poly.pdbx_seq_one_letter_code
_entity_poly.pdbx_strand_id
1 'polypeptide(L)'
;LFEVKGPDLKFTKLEIPEEVVGGMKTTVAKPNYWKFSGGTSLTFTQSFLSDNWYQGGEKNYYAMLATIDLDLNYDDKDRISWTNHFDFDLGFATYQSGDKLGMKTNTDKLRLESTFGFKLVKSLDIAAKVKAETQSLPNYAVDTENLLSACLSPLDANVSVGLNYKPDLGNFKIEFYLAPFSGYNLRYVHHSELTEAYGLGTKHYKHDFGTQFVVTIPTYQITSFLDVYSRLEYYTNYKRAFFQWETKFNVVLSKYFTASLMLNARFDDSVSKDLNWNYWQLKELFTLGVTYRW
;
A
#
# COMPACT_ATOMS: atom_id res chain seq x y z
N LEU A 1 -39.49 2.30 20.14
CA LEU A 1 -39.76 3.64 20.70
C LEU A 1 -39.70 3.58 22.22
N PHE A 2 -38.99 4.49 22.83
CA PHE A 2 -38.83 4.58 24.30
C PHE A 2 -39.17 6.00 24.75
N GLU A 3 -39.92 6.12 25.84
CA GLU A 3 -40.21 7.38 26.51
C GLU A 3 -39.29 7.52 27.71
N VAL A 4 -38.66 8.70 27.89
CA VAL A 4 -37.81 9.00 29.04
C VAL A 4 -38.67 9.63 30.12
N LYS A 5 -38.81 8.99 31.28
CA LYS A 5 -39.56 9.47 32.43
C LYS A 5 -38.63 9.75 33.60
N GLY A 6 -38.55 11.02 33.99
CA GLY A 6 -37.92 11.47 35.22
C GLY A 6 -36.38 11.53 35.21
N PRO A 7 -35.73 11.95 36.32
CA PRO A 7 -34.28 12.10 36.40
C PRO A 7 -33.49 10.79 36.36
N ASP A 8 -34.16 9.66 36.55
CA ASP A 8 -33.51 8.34 36.59
C ASP A 8 -33.47 7.61 35.21
N LEU A 9 -33.76 8.31 34.11
CA LEU A 9 -33.69 7.79 32.73
C LEU A 9 -34.28 6.36 32.59
N LYS A 10 -35.50 6.12 33.05
CA LYS A 10 -36.18 4.85 32.83
C LYS A 10 -36.78 4.79 31.43
N PHE A 11 -36.25 3.90 30.63
CA PHE A 11 -36.81 3.60 29.28
C PHE A 11 -38.01 2.66 29.42
N THR A 12 -39.20 3.11 29.06
CA THR A 12 -40.39 2.27 29.00
C THR A 12 -40.72 1.97 27.54
N LYS A 13 -40.93 0.69 27.21
CA LYS A 13 -41.37 0.31 25.89
C LYS A 13 -42.75 0.90 25.62
N LEU A 14 -42.84 1.76 24.60
CA LEU A 14 -44.09 2.27 24.13
C LEU A 14 -44.84 1.16 23.39
N GLU A 15 -46.03 0.77 23.87
CA GLU A 15 -46.95 -0.05 23.11
C GLU A 15 -47.64 0.81 22.04
N ILE A 16 -47.28 0.59 20.77
CA ILE A 16 -47.89 1.26 19.64
C ILE A 16 -49.19 0.51 19.32
N PRO A 17 -50.37 1.18 19.28
CA PRO A 17 -51.59 0.53 18.89
C PRO A 17 -51.50 -0.17 17.51
N GLU A 18 -52.05 -1.36 17.40
CA GLU A 18 -52.01 -2.18 16.17
C GLU A 18 -52.52 -1.44 14.92
N GLU A 19 -53.45 -0.50 15.08
CA GLU A 19 -53.97 0.33 13.99
C GLU A 19 -52.91 1.28 13.39
N VAL A 20 -51.91 1.68 14.16
CA VAL A 20 -50.82 2.53 13.66
C VAL A 20 -49.74 1.72 12.96
N VAL A 21 -49.60 0.44 13.32
CA VAL A 21 -48.59 -0.47 12.73
C VAL A 21 -49.05 -1.02 11.38
N GLY A 22 -50.35 -1.15 11.15
CA GLY A 22 -50.91 -1.75 9.93
C GLY A 22 -50.64 -0.99 8.62
N GLY A 23 -50.17 0.28 8.72
CA GLY A 23 -49.76 1.08 7.55
C GLY A 23 -48.24 1.29 7.39
N MET A 24 -47.44 0.93 8.39
CA MET A 24 -45.98 1.09 8.32
C MET A 24 -45.32 -0.15 7.75
N LYS A 25 -44.86 -0.07 6.51
CA LYS A 25 -43.89 -1.03 6.00
C LYS A 25 -42.56 -0.71 6.73
N THR A 26 -42.21 -1.53 7.71
CA THR A 26 -40.87 -1.52 8.30
C THR A 26 -39.88 -1.94 7.24
N THR A 27 -39.27 -0.98 6.59
CA THR A 27 -38.15 -1.26 5.71
C THR A 27 -36.94 -1.48 6.64
N VAL A 28 -36.61 -2.73 6.91
CA VAL A 28 -35.34 -3.06 7.58
C VAL A 28 -34.24 -2.77 6.58
N ALA A 29 -33.58 -1.62 6.73
CA ALA A 29 -32.40 -1.31 5.96
C ALA A 29 -31.34 -2.37 6.28
N LYS A 30 -30.96 -3.17 5.29
CA LYS A 30 -29.85 -4.11 5.46
C LYS A 30 -28.59 -3.31 5.78
N PRO A 31 -27.82 -3.69 6.81
CA PRO A 31 -26.59 -2.98 7.13
C PRO A 31 -25.62 -3.06 5.94
N ASN A 32 -25.06 -1.91 5.57
CA ASN A 32 -24.01 -1.89 4.57
C ASN A 32 -22.66 -2.11 5.28
N TYR A 33 -22.04 -3.25 5.04
CA TYR A 33 -20.74 -3.62 5.58
C TYR A 33 -19.56 -3.16 4.71
N TRP A 34 -19.86 -2.60 3.55
CA TRP A 34 -18.86 -2.04 2.65
C TRP A 34 -18.57 -0.60 2.98
N LYS A 35 -17.28 -0.26 2.96
CA LYS A 35 -16.78 1.12 3.05
C LYS A 35 -15.89 1.39 1.87
N PHE A 36 -16.17 2.48 1.18
CA PHE A 36 -15.34 3.00 0.11
C PHE A 36 -14.74 4.32 0.57
N SER A 37 -13.43 4.48 0.38
CA SER A 37 -12.70 5.71 0.63
C SER A 37 -11.59 5.84 -0.38
N GLY A 38 -11.09 7.05 -0.55
CA GLY A 38 -10.00 7.26 -1.46
C GLY A 38 -9.42 8.66 -1.35
N GLY A 39 -8.39 8.86 -2.14
CA GLY A 39 -7.73 10.14 -2.22
C GLY A 39 -7.02 10.30 -3.55
N THR A 40 -6.79 11.54 -3.93
CA THR A 40 -5.91 11.90 -5.03
C THR A 40 -5.03 13.05 -4.61
N SER A 41 -3.79 13.03 -5.07
CA SER A 41 -2.87 14.14 -4.82
C SER A 41 -2.06 14.50 -6.04
N LEU A 42 -1.67 15.77 -6.10
CA LEU A 42 -0.67 16.29 -7.03
C LEU A 42 0.40 16.97 -6.21
N THR A 43 1.61 16.44 -6.26
CA THR A 43 2.70 16.87 -5.41
C THR A 43 3.94 17.22 -6.20
N PHE A 44 4.71 18.18 -5.67
CA PHE A 44 6.10 18.40 -6.07
C PHE A 44 6.99 17.57 -5.16
N THR A 45 7.96 16.92 -5.75
CA THR A 45 8.80 15.94 -5.10
C THR A 45 10.26 16.32 -5.22
N GLN A 46 10.98 16.21 -4.12
CA GLN A 46 12.43 16.09 -4.09
C GLN A 46 12.77 14.68 -3.60
N SER A 47 13.70 14.02 -4.27
CA SER A 47 14.09 12.64 -3.95
C SER A 47 15.60 12.50 -3.83
N PHE A 48 16.03 11.70 -2.87
CA PHE A 48 17.36 11.14 -2.79
C PHE A 48 17.27 9.61 -2.91
N LEU A 49 18.13 9.03 -3.74
CA LEU A 49 18.26 7.59 -3.89
C LEU A 49 19.72 7.18 -3.69
N SER A 50 19.96 6.05 -3.02
CA SER A 50 21.27 5.42 -3.01
C SER A 50 21.63 4.92 -4.41
N ASP A 51 22.94 4.85 -4.71
CA ASP A 51 23.44 4.44 -6.02
C ASP A 51 22.96 3.07 -6.48
N ASN A 52 22.65 2.19 -5.52
CA ASN A 52 22.25 0.81 -5.72
C ASN A 52 20.73 0.58 -5.53
N TRP A 53 19.90 1.63 -5.55
CA TRP A 53 18.46 1.45 -5.39
C TRP A 53 17.89 0.51 -6.46
N TYR A 54 17.12 -0.49 -6.05
CA TYR A 54 16.69 -1.65 -6.85
C TYR A 54 15.85 -1.34 -8.11
N GLN A 55 15.19 -0.18 -8.14
CA GLN A 55 14.43 0.28 -9.31
C GLN A 55 15.24 1.24 -10.20
N GLY A 56 16.49 1.52 -9.84
CA GLY A 56 17.26 2.60 -10.47
C GLY A 56 16.63 3.97 -10.18
N GLY A 57 17.07 4.99 -10.87
CA GLY A 57 16.56 6.36 -10.76
C GLY A 57 17.68 7.38 -10.78
N GLU A 58 17.33 8.65 -10.93
CA GLU A 58 18.29 9.76 -10.84
C GLU A 58 18.40 10.25 -9.41
N LYS A 59 19.63 10.55 -9.04
CA LYS A 59 19.94 11.19 -7.77
C LYS A 59 19.46 12.65 -7.82
N ASN A 60 18.90 13.14 -6.72
CA ASN A 60 18.59 14.57 -6.52
C ASN A 60 17.78 15.20 -7.66
N TYR A 61 16.57 14.75 -7.88
CA TYR A 61 15.71 15.35 -8.89
C TYR A 61 14.52 16.09 -8.28
N TYR A 62 14.00 17.04 -9.04
CA TYR A 62 12.69 17.66 -8.79
C TYR A 62 11.66 17.04 -9.73
N ALA A 63 10.54 16.64 -9.20
CA ALA A 63 9.52 15.98 -9.97
C ALA A 63 8.12 16.42 -9.57
N MET A 64 7.18 16.18 -10.48
CA MET A 64 5.75 16.17 -10.17
C MET A 64 5.28 14.72 -10.06
N LEU A 65 4.45 14.46 -9.04
CA LEU A 65 3.84 13.15 -8.81
C LEU A 65 2.34 13.31 -8.62
N ALA A 66 1.57 12.61 -9.44
CA ALA A 66 0.14 12.40 -9.24
C ALA A 66 -0.10 11.04 -8.61
N THR A 67 -0.95 10.99 -7.57
CA THR A 67 -1.32 9.74 -6.91
C THR A 67 -2.82 9.56 -6.86
N ILE A 68 -3.27 8.32 -6.93
CA ILE A 68 -4.66 7.90 -6.69
C ILE A 68 -4.60 6.71 -5.74
N ASP A 69 -5.27 6.84 -4.58
CA ASP A 69 -5.41 5.78 -3.59
C ASP A 69 -6.89 5.44 -3.45
N LEU A 70 -7.26 4.16 -3.57
CA LEU A 70 -8.64 3.72 -3.41
C LEU A 70 -8.69 2.54 -2.44
N ASP A 71 -9.59 2.63 -1.47
CA ASP A 71 -9.87 1.58 -0.49
C ASP A 71 -11.30 1.09 -0.62
N LEU A 72 -11.48 -0.22 -0.77
CA LEU A 72 -12.77 -0.88 -0.72
C LEU A 72 -12.74 -1.98 0.34
N ASN A 73 -13.38 -1.71 1.47
CA ASN A 73 -13.29 -2.55 2.65
C ASN A 73 -14.65 -3.11 3.05
N TYR A 74 -14.71 -4.41 3.30
CA TYR A 74 -15.84 -5.14 3.85
C TYR A 74 -15.52 -5.62 5.26
N ASP A 75 -16.43 -5.43 6.21
CA ASP A 75 -16.31 -5.98 7.56
C ASP A 75 -17.73 -6.26 8.09
N ASP A 76 -18.10 -7.55 8.21
CA ASP A 76 -19.41 -7.99 8.73
C ASP A 76 -19.54 -7.82 10.25
N LYS A 77 -18.47 -7.33 10.92
CA LYS A 77 -18.35 -7.15 12.37
C LYS A 77 -18.37 -8.43 13.18
N ASP A 78 -18.54 -9.59 12.52
CA ASP A 78 -18.54 -10.91 13.16
C ASP A 78 -17.26 -11.68 12.80
N ARG A 79 -17.16 -12.23 11.60
CA ARG A 79 -16.08 -13.16 11.24
C ARG A 79 -15.30 -12.80 10.01
N ILE A 80 -15.88 -12.07 9.06
CA ILE A 80 -15.27 -11.85 7.76
C ILE A 80 -14.86 -10.39 7.62
N SER A 81 -13.61 -10.21 7.21
CA SER A 81 -13.09 -8.93 6.75
C SER A 81 -12.44 -9.11 5.39
N TRP A 82 -12.62 -8.14 4.50
CA TRP A 82 -11.98 -8.11 3.20
C TRP A 82 -11.58 -6.68 2.89
N THR A 83 -10.27 -6.45 2.86
CA THR A 83 -9.69 -5.14 2.58
C THR A 83 -9.04 -5.17 1.21
N ASN A 84 -9.37 -4.19 0.38
CA ASN A 84 -8.76 -4.01 -0.93
C ASN A 84 -8.22 -2.60 -1.02
N HIS A 85 -7.00 -2.48 -1.47
CA HIS A 85 -6.30 -1.23 -1.65
C HIS A 85 -5.69 -1.17 -3.05
N PHE A 86 -5.93 -0.08 -3.73
CA PHE A 86 -5.39 0.21 -5.06
C PHE A 86 -4.61 1.51 -5.00
N ASP A 87 -3.35 1.46 -5.41
CA ASP A 87 -2.49 2.62 -5.59
C ASP A 87 -2.15 2.81 -7.06
N PHE A 88 -2.20 4.03 -7.54
CA PHE A 88 -1.64 4.44 -8.81
C PHE A 88 -0.80 5.70 -8.59
N ASP A 89 0.49 5.58 -8.84
CA ASP A 89 1.46 6.67 -8.76
C ASP A 89 2.06 6.91 -10.13
N LEU A 90 1.93 8.12 -10.65
CA LEU A 90 2.52 8.54 -11.92
C LEU A 90 3.27 9.86 -11.74
N GLY A 91 4.57 9.81 -11.94
CA GLY A 91 5.46 10.94 -11.74
C GLY A 91 6.37 11.17 -12.94
N PHE A 92 6.69 12.44 -13.15
CA PHE A 92 7.63 12.89 -14.17
C PHE A 92 8.68 13.77 -13.52
N ALA A 93 9.93 13.55 -13.92
CA ALA A 93 11.07 14.34 -13.48
C ALA A 93 11.79 14.97 -14.67
N THR A 94 12.35 16.13 -14.43
CA THR A 94 13.30 16.72 -15.38
C THR A 94 14.66 16.04 -15.23
N TYR A 95 15.34 15.85 -16.34
CA TYR A 95 16.74 15.44 -16.37
C TYR A 95 17.54 16.37 -17.29
N GLN A 96 18.82 16.46 -17.04
CA GLN A 96 19.75 17.21 -17.87
C GLN A 96 20.73 16.25 -18.54
N SER A 97 20.80 16.30 -19.87
CA SER A 97 21.76 15.56 -20.69
C SER A 97 22.55 16.56 -21.52
N GLY A 98 23.78 16.87 -21.12
CA GLY A 98 24.55 17.98 -21.67
C GLY A 98 23.79 19.31 -21.52
N ASP A 99 23.55 20.01 -22.62
CA ASP A 99 22.79 21.29 -22.63
C ASP A 99 21.26 21.10 -22.82
N LYS A 100 20.78 19.85 -22.94
CA LYS A 100 19.37 19.56 -23.13
C LYS A 100 18.68 19.25 -21.82
N LEU A 101 17.55 19.92 -21.58
CA LEU A 101 16.63 19.60 -20.51
C LEU A 101 15.53 18.69 -21.09
N GLY A 102 15.40 17.49 -20.57
CA GLY A 102 14.36 16.54 -20.93
C GLY A 102 13.42 16.25 -19.75
N MET A 103 12.34 15.55 -20.02
CA MET A 103 11.40 15.05 -19.02
C MET A 103 11.21 13.57 -19.23
N LYS A 104 11.28 12.80 -18.13
CA LYS A 104 11.06 11.35 -18.15
C LYS A 104 10.14 10.93 -17.01
N THR A 105 9.55 9.77 -17.16
CA THR A 105 8.84 9.09 -16.07
C THR A 105 9.85 8.65 -15.01
N ASN A 106 9.65 9.10 -13.77
CA ASN A 106 10.51 8.75 -12.64
C ASN A 106 9.80 7.88 -11.60
N THR A 107 8.48 7.90 -11.63
CA THR A 107 7.63 7.05 -10.81
C THR A 107 6.48 6.59 -11.69
N ASP A 108 6.32 5.29 -11.78
CA ASP A 108 5.18 4.65 -12.44
C ASP A 108 4.92 3.35 -11.68
N LYS A 109 3.85 3.36 -10.90
CA LYS A 109 3.50 2.21 -10.06
C LYS A 109 2.00 2.03 -10.05
N LEU A 110 1.57 0.86 -10.39
CA LEU A 110 0.20 0.40 -10.27
C LEU A 110 0.23 -0.81 -9.34
N ARG A 111 -0.41 -0.68 -8.16
CA ARG A 111 -0.42 -1.71 -7.13
C ARG A 111 -1.83 -2.03 -6.70
N LEU A 112 -2.11 -3.32 -6.58
CA LEU A 112 -3.32 -3.85 -5.99
C LEU A 112 -2.94 -4.75 -4.81
N GLU A 113 -3.51 -4.48 -3.66
CA GLU A 113 -3.42 -5.34 -2.48
C GLU A 113 -4.81 -5.76 -2.04
N SER A 114 -4.99 -7.05 -1.79
CA SER A 114 -6.25 -7.62 -1.31
C SER A 114 -5.95 -8.55 -0.14
N THR A 115 -6.65 -8.35 0.98
CA THR A 115 -6.51 -9.17 2.18
C THR A 115 -7.88 -9.65 2.62
N PHE A 116 -8.11 -10.95 2.50
CA PHE A 116 -9.29 -11.61 3.04
C PHE A 116 -8.95 -12.22 4.40
N GLY A 117 -9.69 -11.84 5.43
CA GLY A 117 -9.50 -12.29 6.80
C GLY A 117 -10.72 -13.04 7.35
N PHE A 118 -10.45 -14.14 8.04
CA PHE A 118 -11.44 -14.86 8.82
C PHE A 118 -11.03 -14.87 10.30
N LYS A 119 -11.84 -14.23 11.15
CA LYS A 119 -11.58 -14.08 12.58
C LYS A 119 -11.72 -15.43 13.29
N LEU A 120 -10.63 -15.87 13.92
CA LEU A 120 -10.63 -17.05 14.79
C LEU A 120 -11.03 -16.67 16.22
N VAL A 121 -10.41 -15.61 16.71
CA VAL A 121 -10.68 -14.99 18.01
C VAL A 121 -10.54 -13.46 17.90
N LYS A 122 -10.90 -12.72 18.95
CA LYS A 122 -10.96 -11.25 18.94
C LYS A 122 -9.73 -10.56 18.30
N SER A 123 -8.54 -11.11 18.46
CA SER A 123 -7.27 -10.47 18.01
C SER A 123 -6.50 -11.31 16.99
N LEU A 124 -7.04 -12.43 16.51
CA LEU A 124 -6.33 -13.34 15.61
C LEU A 124 -7.22 -13.77 14.45
N ASP A 125 -6.76 -13.51 13.25
CA ASP A 125 -7.41 -13.89 11.99
C ASP A 125 -6.54 -14.89 11.21
N ILE A 126 -7.15 -15.81 10.48
CA ILE A 126 -6.49 -16.41 9.32
C ILE A 126 -6.70 -15.42 8.17
N ALA A 127 -5.63 -15.07 7.47
CA ALA A 127 -5.70 -14.12 6.37
C ALA A 127 -5.02 -14.66 5.11
N ALA A 128 -5.71 -14.51 3.97
CA ALA A 128 -5.14 -14.67 2.65
C ALA A 128 -4.83 -13.29 2.06
N LYS A 129 -3.58 -13.06 1.64
CA LYS A 129 -3.12 -11.82 1.04
C LYS A 129 -2.70 -12.05 -0.40
N VAL A 130 -3.11 -11.13 -1.28
CA VAL A 130 -2.65 -11.03 -2.66
C VAL A 130 -2.15 -9.62 -2.86
N LYS A 131 -0.94 -9.50 -3.41
CA LYS A 131 -0.35 -8.24 -3.85
C LYS A 131 0.08 -8.40 -5.29
N ALA A 132 -0.21 -7.44 -6.14
CA ALA A 132 0.29 -7.34 -7.49
C ALA A 132 0.78 -5.91 -7.73
N GLU A 133 1.97 -5.78 -8.30
CA GLU A 133 2.59 -4.49 -8.60
C GLU A 133 3.18 -4.53 -10.00
N THR A 134 2.87 -3.53 -10.81
CA THR A 134 3.43 -3.36 -12.16
C THR A 134 3.53 -1.87 -12.49
N GLN A 135 3.95 -1.58 -13.70
CA GLN A 135 3.98 -0.24 -14.26
C GLN A 135 2.87 -0.07 -15.30
N SER A 136 2.48 1.16 -15.57
CA SER A 136 1.40 1.47 -16.52
C SER A 136 1.94 1.89 -17.89
N LEU A 137 3.09 2.58 -17.92
CA LEU A 137 3.68 3.17 -19.11
C LEU A 137 5.01 2.49 -19.48
N PRO A 138 5.37 2.48 -20.77
CA PRO A 138 6.72 2.13 -21.17
C PRO A 138 7.71 3.22 -20.71
N ASN A 139 8.82 2.79 -20.11
CA ASN A 139 9.89 3.65 -19.65
C ASN A 139 11.18 3.30 -20.43
N TYR A 140 11.82 4.30 -20.99
CA TYR A 140 13.01 4.17 -21.81
C TYR A 140 14.22 4.78 -21.10
N ALA A 141 15.42 4.25 -21.41
CA ALA A 141 16.65 4.87 -20.96
C ALA A 141 16.81 6.26 -21.59
N VAL A 142 17.46 7.16 -20.86
CA VAL A 142 17.66 8.55 -21.29
C VAL A 142 18.37 8.59 -22.65
N ASP A 143 17.81 9.39 -23.56
CA ASP A 143 18.33 9.62 -24.92
C ASP A 143 18.49 8.34 -25.77
N THR A 144 17.76 7.27 -25.47
CA THR A 144 17.78 6.01 -26.22
C THR A 144 16.38 5.45 -26.44
N GLU A 145 16.27 4.49 -27.35
CA GLU A 145 15.07 3.69 -27.55
C GLU A 145 15.09 2.39 -26.72
N ASN A 146 16.05 2.24 -25.82
CA ASN A 146 16.16 1.05 -24.98
C ASN A 146 15.08 1.03 -23.92
N LEU A 147 14.16 0.09 -24.02
CA LEU A 147 13.09 -0.12 -23.06
C LEU A 147 13.68 -0.61 -21.73
N LEU A 148 13.31 0.03 -20.62
CA LEU A 148 13.71 -0.35 -19.27
C LEU A 148 12.60 -1.09 -18.53
N SER A 149 11.36 -0.71 -18.79
CA SER A 149 10.18 -1.30 -18.17
C SER A 149 8.90 -0.91 -18.93
N ALA A 150 7.84 -1.69 -18.77
CA ALA A 150 6.54 -1.44 -19.37
C ALA A 150 5.43 -2.13 -18.57
N CYS A 151 4.20 -1.99 -18.99
CA CYS A 151 3.07 -2.71 -18.41
C CYS A 151 3.35 -4.23 -18.39
N LEU A 152 3.18 -4.87 -17.24
CA LEU A 152 3.51 -6.28 -16.99
C LEU A 152 5.00 -6.66 -17.24
N SER A 153 5.87 -5.66 -17.24
CA SER A 153 7.32 -5.88 -17.45
C SER A 153 8.16 -4.97 -16.53
N PRO A 154 8.29 -5.30 -15.21
CA PRO A 154 7.83 -6.53 -14.57
C PRO A 154 6.40 -6.42 -13.99
N LEU A 155 5.75 -7.56 -13.81
CA LEU A 155 4.68 -7.77 -12.85
C LEU A 155 5.25 -8.57 -11.69
N ASP A 156 5.27 -7.97 -10.51
CA ASP A 156 5.62 -8.64 -9.26
C ASP A 156 4.34 -8.96 -8.49
N ALA A 157 4.07 -10.24 -8.27
CA ALA A 157 2.91 -10.70 -7.53
C ALA A 157 3.33 -11.54 -6.32
N ASN A 158 2.62 -11.36 -5.21
CA ASN A 158 2.76 -12.16 -4.01
C ASN A 158 1.40 -12.69 -3.59
N VAL A 159 1.33 -13.97 -3.28
CA VAL A 159 0.16 -14.62 -2.71
C VAL A 159 0.59 -15.36 -1.44
N SER A 160 -0.09 -15.11 -0.33
CA SER A 160 0.23 -15.76 0.93
C SER A 160 -1.02 -16.03 1.76
N VAL A 161 -0.94 -17.10 2.58
CA VAL A 161 -1.94 -17.43 3.58
C VAL A 161 -1.22 -17.58 4.91
N GLY A 162 -1.72 -16.90 5.93
CA GLY A 162 -1.05 -16.86 7.23
C GLY A 162 -1.97 -16.44 8.37
N LEU A 163 -1.37 -16.15 9.49
CA LEU A 163 -2.03 -15.62 10.67
C LEU A 163 -1.82 -14.11 10.75
N ASN A 164 -2.88 -13.39 11.01
CA ASN A 164 -2.86 -11.95 11.25
C ASN A 164 -3.27 -11.67 12.69
N TYR A 165 -2.34 -11.17 13.49
CA TYR A 165 -2.55 -10.83 14.89
C TYR A 165 -2.70 -9.32 15.06
N LYS A 166 -3.82 -8.90 15.63
CA LYS A 166 -4.21 -7.49 15.84
C LYS A 166 -4.49 -7.27 17.33
N PRO A 167 -3.47 -6.99 18.16
CA PRO A 167 -3.67 -6.74 19.59
C PRO A 167 -4.60 -5.57 19.84
N ASP A 168 -5.41 -5.66 20.90
CA ASP A 168 -6.28 -4.57 21.33
C ASP A 168 -5.49 -3.58 22.21
N LEU A 169 -4.95 -2.54 21.57
CA LEU A 169 -4.16 -1.48 22.23
C LEU A 169 -4.91 -0.14 22.29
N GLY A 170 -6.24 -0.20 22.34
CA GLY A 170 -7.08 1.00 22.35
C GLY A 170 -7.02 1.74 21.02
N ASN A 171 -6.61 3.01 21.05
CA ASN A 171 -6.56 3.85 19.85
C ASN A 171 -5.36 3.53 18.94
N PHE A 172 -4.31 2.95 19.49
CA PHE A 172 -3.15 2.55 18.69
C PHE A 172 -3.41 1.21 18.01
N LYS A 173 -3.19 1.15 16.69
CA LYS A 173 -3.37 -0.06 15.89
C LYS A 173 -2.02 -0.55 15.40
N ILE A 174 -1.79 -1.85 15.53
CA ILE A 174 -0.64 -2.54 14.96
C ILE A 174 -1.09 -3.93 14.51
N GLU A 175 -0.59 -4.38 13.39
CA GLU A 175 -0.91 -5.68 12.82
C GLU A 175 0.37 -6.47 12.58
N PHE A 176 0.36 -7.73 12.97
CA PHE A 176 1.44 -8.68 12.75
C PHE A 176 0.92 -9.80 11.86
N TYR A 177 1.46 -9.94 10.68
CA TYR A 177 1.12 -10.99 9.75
C TYR A 177 2.27 -11.95 9.57
N LEU A 178 2.02 -13.25 9.72
CA LEU A 178 3.00 -14.31 9.53
C LEU A 178 2.44 -15.40 8.62
N ALA A 179 3.11 -15.60 7.49
CA ALA A 179 2.86 -16.69 6.54
C ALA A 179 4.11 -17.60 6.47
N PRO A 180 4.18 -18.66 7.30
CA PRO A 180 5.44 -19.39 7.50
C PRO A 180 5.89 -20.22 6.29
N PHE A 181 4.96 -20.71 5.45
CA PHE A 181 5.30 -21.60 4.33
C PHE A 181 4.51 -21.31 3.04
N SER A 182 3.73 -20.26 3.03
CA SER A 182 2.74 -20.00 1.97
C SER A 182 2.94 -18.70 1.23
N GLY A 183 4.12 -18.07 1.37
CA GLY A 183 4.48 -16.93 0.55
C GLY A 183 4.89 -17.38 -0.84
N TYR A 184 4.02 -17.22 -1.82
CA TYR A 184 4.33 -17.44 -3.24
C TYR A 184 4.63 -16.11 -3.89
N ASN A 185 5.85 -15.96 -4.40
CA ASN A 185 6.25 -14.80 -5.18
C ASN A 185 6.38 -15.18 -6.65
N LEU A 186 5.80 -14.37 -7.50
CA LEU A 186 5.90 -14.47 -8.94
C LEU A 186 6.44 -13.16 -9.49
N ARG A 187 7.51 -13.24 -10.29
CA ARG A 187 7.92 -12.17 -11.21
C ARG A 187 7.63 -12.62 -12.62
N TYR A 188 6.88 -11.82 -13.35
CA TYR A 188 6.55 -12.04 -14.75
C TYR A 188 7.00 -10.84 -15.58
N VAL A 189 7.55 -11.11 -16.77
CA VAL A 189 7.99 -10.10 -17.73
C VAL A 189 7.38 -10.41 -19.08
N HIS A 190 6.53 -9.51 -19.57
CA HIS A 190 5.84 -9.69 -20.85
C HIS A 190 6.77 -9.49 -22.05
N HIS A 191 7.60 -8.45 -22.01
CA HIS A 191 8.53 -8.10 -23.10
C HIS A 191 9.79 -8.97 -23.06
N SER A 192 10.00 -9.77 -24.12
CA SER A 192 11.12 -10.73 -24.21
C SER A 192 12.49 -10.04 -24.10
N GLU A 193 12.63 -8.82 -24.60
CA GLU A 193 13.85 -8.02 -24.53
C GLU A 193 14.26 -7.62 -23.11
N LEU A 194 13.31 -7.64 -22.17
CA LEU A 194 13.53 -7.29 -20.77
C LEU A 194 13.80 -8.49 -19.86
N THR A 195 13.60 -9.72 -20.35
CA THR A 195 13.71 -10.92 -19.50
C THR A 195 15.10 -11.09 -18.91
N GLU A 196 16.15 -10.80 -19.66
CA GLU A 196 17.53 -10.87 -19.19
C GLU A 196 17.84 -9.79 -18.14
N ALA A 197 17.38 -8.56 -18.38
CA ALA A 197 17.57 -7.44 -17.46
C ALA A 197 16.92 -7.70 -16.07
N TYR A 198 15.80 -8.44 -16.05
CA TYR A 198 15.12 -8.84 -14.82
C TYR A 198 15.56 -10.19 -14.25
N GLY A 199 16.65 -10.77 -14.78
CA GLY A 199 17.25 -12.01 -14.27
C GLY A 199 16.43 -13.27 -14.54
N LEU A 200 15.63 -13.26 -15.62
CA LEU A 200 14.79 -14.40 -16.04
C LEU A 200 15.43 -15.21 -17.15
N GLY A 201 16.51 -14.71 -17.79
CA GLY A 201 17.14 -15.32 -18.96
C GLY A 201 16.14 -15.43 -20.12
N THR A 202 15.93 -16.63 -20.65
CA THR A 202 14.97 -16.89 -21.73
C THR A 202 13.53 -17.14 -21.27
N LYS A 203 13.27 -17.12 -19.96
CA LYS A 203 11.94 -17.38 -19.40
C LYS A 203 11.21 -16.08 -19.15
N HIS A 204 9.89 -16.09 -19.27
CA HIS A 204 9.05 -14.96 -18.98
C HIS A 204 8.65 -14.84 -17.50
N TYR A 205 8.93 -15.85 -16.69
CA TYR A 205 8.57 -15.83 -15.27
C TYR A 205 9.58 -16.57 -14.39
N LYS A 206 9.60 -16.14 -13.14
CA LYS A 206 10.30 -16.80 -12.04
C LYS A 206 9.39 -16.78 -10.82
N HIS A 207 9.38 -17.86 -10.08
CA HIS A 207 8.61 -17.94 -8.85
C HIS A 207 9.41 -18.63 -7.75
N ASP A 208 9.08 -18.31 -6.52
CA ASP A 208 9.60 -18.99 -5.34
C ASP A 208 8.56 -19.03 -4.21
N PHE A 209 8.82 -19.88 -3.22
CA PHE A 209 8.03 -19.99 -2.00
C PHE A 209 8.91 -19.68 -0.79
N GLY A 210 8.32 -19.08 0.22
CA GLY A 210 9.05 -18.74 1.42
C GLY A 210 8.19 -18.39 2.61
N THR A 211 8.84 -17.87 3.63
CA THR A 211 8.21 -17.30 4.83
C THR A 211 8.11 -15.80 4.66
N GLN A 212 6.94 -15.25 4.94
CA GLN A 212 6.69 -13.81 4.96
C GLN A 212 6.25 -13.38 6.36
N PHE A 213 6.84 -12.30 6.83
CA PHE A 213 6.45 -11.62 8.07
C PHE A 213 6.26 -10.13 7.78
N VAL A 214 5.12 -9.58 8.15
CA VAL A 214 4.80 -8.17 7.94
C VAL A 214 4.29 -7.57 9.24
N VAL A 215 4.84 -6.42 9.62
CA VAL A 215 4.32 -5.58 10.69
C VAL A 215 3.79 -4.30 10.07
N THR A 216 2.56 -3.95 10.35
CA THR A 216 1.94 -2.72 9.83
C THR A 216 1.40 -1.89 10.99
N ILE A 217 1.78 -0.64 11.04
CA ILE A 217 1.11 0.41 11.79
C ILE A 217 0.30 1.20 10.75
N PRO A 218 -1.04 0.98 10.67
CA PRO A 218 -1.89 1.76 9.78
C PRO A 218 -1.79 3.24 10.15
N THR A 219 -2.19 4.12 9.25
CA THR A 219 -2.12 5.56 9.49
C THR A 219 -2.66 5.91 10.87
N TYR A 220 -1.76 6.37 11.73
CA TYR A 220 -2.02 6.76 13.11
C TYR A 220 -1.81 8.26 13.27
N GLN A 221 -2.81 8.95 13.79
CA GLN A 221 -2.74 10.38 14.05
C GLN A 221 -2.01 10.62 15.36
N ILE A 222 -0.78 11.15 15.29
CA ILE A 222 0.03 11.52 16.46
C ILE A 222 -0.47 12.85 17.04
N THR A 223 -0.75 13.82 16.16
CA THR A 223 -1.30 15.12 16.52
C THR A 223 -2.39 15.51 15.52
N SER A 224 -3.08 16.63 15.74
CA SER A 224 -4.10 17.13 14.80
C SER A 224 -3.59 17.42 13.38
N PHE A 225 -2.28 17.56 13.23
CA PHE A 225 -1.65 17.89 11.95
C PHE A 225 -0.60 16.87 11.48
N LEU A 226 -0.30 15.83 12.28
CA LEU A 226 0.74 14.84 11.96
C LEU A 226 0.20 13.43 12.05
N ASP A 227 0.22 12.74 10.92
CA ASP A 227 -0.07 11.32 10.80
C ASP A 227 1.20 10.53 10.48
N VAL A 228 1.28 9.30 10.98
CA VAL A 228 2.36 8.37 10.68
C VAL A 228 1.79 7.05 10.18
N TYR A 229 2.40 6.53 9.15
CA TYR A 229 2.22 5.16 8.67
C TYR A 229 3.58 4.45 8.71
N SER A 230 3.61 3.18 9.12
CA SER A 230 4.84 2.40 9.06
C SER A 230 4.55 0.96 8.69
N ARG A 231 5.38 0.39 7.83
CA ARG A 231 5.30 -1.01 7.41
C ARG A 231 6.70 -1.60 7.35
N LEU A 232 6.86 -2.74 7.97
CA LEU A 232 8.06 -3.56 7.93
C LEU A 232 7.68 -4.89 7.29
N GLU A 233 8.40 -5.29 6.27
CA GLU A 233 8.22 -6.57 5.58
C GLU A 233 9.54 -7.34 5.60
N TYR A 234 9.48 -8.58 6.00
CA TYR A 234 10.57 -9.55 5.89
C TYR A 234 10.09 -10.74 5.09
N TYR A 235 10.90 -11.17 4.13
CA TYR A 235 10.66 -12.37 3.33
C TYR A 235 11.95 -13.19 3.21
N THR A 236 11.84 -14.50 3.29
CA THR A 236 12.95 -15.40 2.98
C THR A 236 12.43 -16.68 2.32
N ASN A 237 13.14 -17.13 1.30
CA ASN A 237 12.98 -18.44 0.70
C ASN A 237 14.09 -19.42 1.19
N TYR A 238 14.70 -19.11 2.36
CA TYR A 238 15.80 -19.85 3.00
C TYR A 238 17.12 -19.89 2.21
N LYS A 239 17.18 -19.27 1.04
CA LYS A 239 18.39 -19.06 0.24
C LYS A 239 18.74 -17.59 0.10
N ARG A 240 17.75 -16.73 0.17
CA ARG A 240 17.86 -15.27 0.18
C ARG A 240 16.98 -14.67 1.24
N ALA A 241 17.36 -13.50 1.70
CA ALA A 241 16.58 -12.70 2.64
C ALA A 241 16.28 -11.33 2.04
N PHE A 242 15.06 -10.89 2.23
CA PHE A 242 14.58 -9.58 1.85
C PHE A 242 13.98 -8.92 3.09
N PHE A 243 14.32 -7.67 3.32
CA PHE A 243 13.76 -6.85 4.38
C PHE A 243 13.48 -5.47 3.81
N GLN A 244 12.32 -4.92 4.13
CA GLN A 244 11.95 -3.55 3.75
C GLN A 244 11.21 -2.88 4.88
N TRP A 245 11.63 -1.68 5.22
CA TRP A 245 10.96 -0.83 6.19
C TRP A 245 10.62 0.49 5.54
N GLU A 246 9.33 0.75 5.41
CA GLU A 246 8.77 1.98 4.91
C GLU A 246 8.09 2.75 6.04
N THR A 247 8.39 4.02 6.19
CA THR A 247 7.70 4.92 7.11
C THR A 247 7.37 6.22 6.40
N LYS A 248 6.12 6.65 6.53
CA LYS A 248 5.59 7.87 5.94
C LYS A 248 5.04 8.77 7.02
N PHE A 249 5.54 9.98 7.09
CA PHE A 249 5.04 11.07 7.91
C PHE A 249 4.24 12.01 7.03
N ASN A 250 2.99 12.30 7.39
CA ASN A 250 2.15 13.25 6.67
C ASN A 250 1.83 14.42 7.58
N VAL A 251 2.16 15.63 7.14
CA VAL A 251 1.86 16.88 7.82
C VAL A 251 0.75 17.61 7.07
N VAL A 252 -0.42 17.71 7.69
CA VAL A 252 -1.57 18.44 7.14
C VAL A 252 -1.38 19.92 7.42
N LEU A 253 -0.98 20.68 6.41
CA LEU A 253 -0.74 22.13 6.50
C LEU A 253 -2.04 22.92 6.41
N SER A 254 -3.00 22.43 5.63
CA SER A 254 -4.35 22.99 5.52
C SER A 254 -5.31 21.93 4.96
N LYS A 255 -6.60 22.29 4.76
CA LYS A 255 -7.62 21.37 4.22
C LYS A 255 -7.19 20.62 2.95
N TYR A 256 -6.36 21.25 2.11
CA TYR A 256 -5.94 20.70 0.82
C TYR A 256 -4.42 20.57 0.68
N PHE A 257 -3.63 21.23 1.52
CA PHE A 257 -2.18 21.20 1.42
C PHE A 257 -1.59 20.22 2.43
N THR A 258 -0.76 19.31 1.93
CA THR A 258 -0.08 18.29 2.71
C THR A 258 1.40 18.26 2.33
N ALA A 259 2.27 18.18 3.34
CA ALA A 259 3.66 17.78 3.16
C ALA A 259 3.83 16.35 3.64
N SER A 260 4.62 15.54 2.95
CA SER A 260 4.95 14.21 3.44
C SER A 260 6.42 13.87 3.25
N LEU A 261 6.95 13.11 4.19
CA LEU A 261 8.28 12.53 4.16
C LEU A 261 8.14 11.02 4.22
N MET A 262 8.59 10.33 3.18
CA MET A 262 8.67 8.88 3.14
C MET A 262 10.13 8.46 3.24
N LEU A 263 10.40 7.55 4.15
CA LEU A 263 11.67 6.87 4.31
C LEU A 263 11.47 5.39 4.00
N ASN A 264 12.28 4.84 3.12
CA ASN A 264 12.24 3.43 2.75
C ASN A 264 13.66 2.86 2.82
N ALA A 265 13.90 1.99 3.79
CA ALA A 265 15.14 1.25 3.95
C ALA A 265 14.89 -0.19 3.50
N ARG A 266 15.73 -0.69 2.59
CA ARG A 266 15.60 -2.02 2.00
C ARG A 266 16.94 -2.76 2.10
N PHE A 267 16.86 -4.02 2.45
CA PHE A 267 17.94 -4.99 2.36
C PHE A 267 17.53 -6.11 1.41
N ASP A 268 18.36 -6.47 0.46
CA ASP A 268 18.11 -7.57 -0.48
C ASP A 268 19.43 -8.22 -0.88
N ASP A 269 19.71 -9.42 -0.37
CA ASP A 269 20.94 -10.15 -0.65
C ASP A 269 20.94 -10.83 -2.03
N SER A 270 19.87 -10.69 -2.81
CA SER A 270 19.79 -11.18 -4.19
C SER A 270 20.30 -10.19 -5.24
N VAL A 271 20.57 -8.94 -4.84
CA VAL A 271 21.13 -7.91 -5.73
C VAL A 271 22.64 -7.84 -5.64
N SER A 272 23.25 -7.12 -6.59
CA SER A 272 24.70 -6.90 -6.58
C SER A 272 25.10 -6.08 -5.35
N LYS A 273 26.18 -6.49 -4.70
CA LYS A 273 26.72 -5.82 -3.54
C LYS A 273 27.31 -4.45 -3.92
N ASP A 274 26.82 -3.41 -3.32
CA ASP A 274 27.37 -2.06 -3.46
C ASP A 274 28.59 -1.84 -2.57
N LEU A 275 29.53 -1.02 -2.99
CA LEU A 275 30.77 -0.74 -2.25
C LEU A 275 30.54 0.02 -0.93
N ASN A 276 29.56 0.91 -0.90
CA ASN A 276 29.29 1.77 0.26
C ASN A 276 28.14 1.24 1.12
N TRP A 277 27.09 0.71 0.47
CA TRP A 277 25.84 0.34 1.11
C TRP A 277 25.70 -1.17 1.31
N ASN A 278 26.62 -1.99 0.78
CA ASN A 278 26.51 -3.46 0.72
C ASN A 278 25.21 -3.89 0.03
N TYR A 279 24.30 -4.54 0.76
CA TYR A 279 22.97 -4.97 0.29
C TYR A 279 21.84 -4.04 0.75
N TRP A 280 22.19 -2.96 1.45
CA TRP A 280 21.22 -1.97 1.89
C TRP A 280 20.97 -0.94 0.81
N GLN A 281 19.74 -0.47 0.75
CA GLN A 281 19.26 0.56 -0.17
C GLN A 281 18.40 1.53 0.63
N LEU A 282 18.53 2.82 0.35
CA LEU A 282 17.76 3.86 1.00
C LEU A 282 17.08 4.74 -0.05
N LYS A 283 15.79 4.97 0.15
CA LYS A 283 15.02 5.95 -0.60
C LYS A 283 14.37 6.92 0.38
N GLU A 284 14.62 8.19 0.16
CA GLU A 284 13.94 9.31 0.81
C GLU A 284 13.12 10.05 -0.23
N LEU A 285 11.87 10.36 0.13
CA LEU A 285 10.96 11.09 -0.75
C LEU A 285 10.25 12.16 0.07
N PHE A 286 10.60 13.41 -0.17
CA PHE A 286 9.89 14.56 0.36
C PHE A 286 8.90 15.08 -0.69
N THR A 287 7.64 15.24 -0.30
CA THR A 287 6.58 15.74 -1.19
C THR A 287 5.82 16.88 -0.53
N LEU A 288 5.48 17.87 -1.34
CA LEU A 288 4.61 18.98 -0.95
C LEU A 288 3.56 19.17 -2.05
N GLY A 289 2.30 19.21 -1.68
CA GLY A 289 1.28 19.37 -2.71
C GLY A 289 -0.15 19.46 -2.23
N VAL A 290 -1.07 19.33 -3.17
CA VAL A 290 -2.51 19.37 -2.95
C VAL A 290 -3.04 17.96 -2.88
N THR A 291 -3.82 17.67 -1.83
CA THR A 291 -4.44 16.36 -1.60
C THR A 291 -5.93 16.54 -1.38
N TYR A 292 -6.74 15.71 -2.04
CA TYR A 292 -8.18 15.62 -1.82
C TYR A 292 -8.53 14.20 -1.39
N ARG A 293 -9.29 14.05 -0.31
CA ARG A 293 -9.74 12.76 0.25
C ARG A 293 -11.26 12.76 0.39
N TRP A 294 -11.92 11.61 0.14
CA TRP A 294 -13.35 11.39 0.26
C TRP A 294 -13.70 10.10 1.01
#